data_decd90a9fc312a2a30b6061ddc507fa6
#
_entry.id   decd90a9fc312a2a30b6061ddc507fa6
#
_cell.length_a   1.000
_cell.length_b   1.000
_cell.length_c   1.000
_cell.angle_alpha   90.00
_cell.angle_beta   90.00
_cell.angle_gamma   90.00
#
_symmetry.space_group_name_H-M   'P 1'
#
loop_
_entity.id
_entity.type
_entity.pdbx_description
1 polymer ?
#
loop_
_entity_poly.entity_id
_entity_poly.type
_entity_poly.pdbx_seq_one_letter_code
_entity_poly.pdbx_strand_id
1 'polypeptide(L)'
;ISSAASDVYKRQLLYRSYDQPLDYDSVEGTEHIDKLVVVDQAPIGRSPRSNPATYSNVFSDIRKLFESTPDAQIRGFKAGRFSFNVKGGRCEECRGAGVQTIEMNFLPDVYVTCKACGGHRYNRETLEVKYKGKNIDDVLNMTVNMAVEFFANIPSIHQKLKAIQDVGLGYLTLGQPCTTLSVSYTHLTLP
;
A
#
# COMPACT_ATOMS: atom_id res chain seq x y z
N ILE A 1 8.80 34.21 -5.51
CA ILE A 1 8.76 32.99 -6.34
C ILE A 1 7.67 32.10 -5.77
N SER A 2 6.72 31.66 -6.63
CA SER A 2 5.69 30.72 -6.21
C SER A 2 6.35 29.46 -5.67
N SER A 3 5.89 28.92 -4.52
CA SER A 3 6.44 27.71 -3.89
C SER A 3 6.50 26.52 -4.85
N ALA A 4 5.52 26.39 -5.75
CA ALA A 4 5.46 25.35 -6.76
C ALA A 4 6.63 25.38 -7.76
N ALA A 5 7.04 26.57 -8.22
CA ALA A 5 8.18 26.71 -9.13
C ALA A 5 9.51 26.33 -8.47
N SER A 6 9.67 26.72 -7.21
CA SER A 6 10.84 26.33 -6.39
C SER A 6 10.92 24.82 -6.19
N ASP A 7 9.77 24.15 -6.02
CA ASP A 7 9.73 22.71 -5.80
C ASP A 7 10.06 21.90 -7.07
N VAL A 8 9.61 22.35 -8.25
CA VAL A 8 9.96 21.72 -9.53
C VAL A 8 11.46 21.81 -9.78
N TYR A 9 12.07 22.96 -9.51
CA TYR A 9 13.52 23.17 -9.66
C TYR A 9 14.33 22.26 -8.72
N LYS A 10 13.96 22.20 -7.43
CA LYS A 10 14.62 21.33 -6.44
C LYS A 10 14.54 19.85 -6.82
N ARG A 11 13.38 19.41 -7.36
CA ARG A 11 13.21 18.04 -7.87
C ARG A 11 14.11 17.76 -9.08
N GLN A 12 14.27 18.73 -9.99
CA GLN A 12 15.12 18.57 -11.16
C GLN A 12 16.60 18.43 -10.77
N LEU A 13 17.09 19.25 -9.83
CA LEU A 13 18.47 19.18 -9.35
C LEU A 13 18.77 17.90 -8.58
N LEU A 14 17.91 17.52 -7.65
CA LEU A 14 18.17 16.39 -6.75
C LEU A 14 17.82 15.04 -7.39
N TYR A 15 16.78 14.99 -8.24
CA TYR A 15 16.24 13.73 -8.76
C TYR A 15 16.21 13.65 -10.28
N ARG A 16 16.74 14.64 -11.01
CA ARG A 16 16.72 14.72 -12.49
C ARG A 16 15.31 14.54 -13.06
N SER A 17 14.30 15.16 -12.41
CA SER A 17 12.92 15.14 -12.90
C SER A 17 12.82 15.78 -14.28
N TYR A 18 11.93 15.27 -15.14
CA TYR A 18 11.65 15.83 -16.46
C TYR A 18 10.72 17.06 -16.43
N ASP A 19 10.20 17.44 -15.26
CA ASP A 19 9.37 18.62 -15.12
C ASP A 19 10.17 19.88 -15.45
N GLN A 20 9.68 20.71 -16.36
CA GLN A 20 10.35 21.98 -16.68
C GLN A 20 10.09 23.00 -15.58
N PRO A 21 11.13 23.55 -14.94
CA PRO A 21 10.98 24.65 -14.00
C PRO A 21 10.58 25.94 -14.73
N LEU A 22 10.03 26.88 -13.98
CA LEU A 22 9.90 28.24 -14.50
C LEU A 22 11.28 28.88 -14.68
N ASP A 23 11.38 29.86 -15.60
CA ASP A 23 12.63 30.59 -15.84
C ASP A 23 13.18 31.21 -14.55
N TYR A 24 14.45 31.07 -14.31
CA TYR A 24 15.18 31.63 -13.17
C TYR A 24 16.60 32.02 -13.57
N ASP A 25 17.14 33.04 -12.94
CA ASP A 25 18.48 33.55 -13.25
C ASP A 25 19.59 32.72 -12.55
N SER A 26 19.44 32.44 -11.25
CA SER A 26 20.39 31.64 -10.49
C SER A 26 19.76 31.02 -9.26
N VAL A 27 20.31 29.90 -8.77
CA VAL A 27 19.95 29.26 -7.52
C VAL A 27 21.21 28.89 -6.76
N GLU A 28 21.31 29.32 -5.51
CA GLU A 28 22.45 29.08 -4.62
C GLU A 28 21.99 28.25 -3.40
N GLY A 29 22.92 27.56 -2.72
CA GLY A 29 22.65 26.81 -1.49
C GLY A 29 22.06 25.42 -1.70
N THR A 30 22.04 24.91 -2.91
CA THR A 30 21.52 23.55 -3.22
C THR A 30 22.40 22.44 -2.67
N GLU A 31 23.65 22.71 -2.42
CA GLU A 31 24.63 21.81 -1.80
C GLU A 31 24.31 21.45 -0.35
N HIS A 32 23.46 22.26 0.30
CA HIS A 32 23.02 22.03 1.68
C HIS A 32 21.72 21.22 1.77
N ILE A 33 21.17 20.75 0.63
CA ILE A 33 19.89 20.03 0.58
C ILE A 33 20.15 18.58 0.17
N ASP A 34 20.03 17.66 1.11
CA ASP A 34 20.20 16.23 0.84
C ASP A 34 18.96 15.58 0.25
N LYS A 35 17.77 16.03 0.68
CA LYS A 35 16.49 15.41 0.29
C LYS A 35 15.36 16.41 0.23
N LEU A 36 14.54 16.28 -0.79
CA LEU A 36 13.26 17.00 -0.92
C LEU A 36 12.09 16.05 -0.62
N VAL A 37 11.28 16.39 0.37
CA VAL A 37 10.02 15.70 0.64
C VAL A 37 8.89 16.58 0.14
N VAL A 38 8.13 16.06 -0.81
CA VAL A 38 6.94 16.75 -1.35
C VAL A 38 5.72 16.19 -0.66
N VAL A 39 4.97 17.09 -0.05
CA VAL A 39 3.69 16.78 0.58
C VAL A 39 2.59 17.39 -0.28
N ASP A 40 1.70 16.55 -0.79
CA ASP A 40 0.53 16.98 -1.52
C ASP A 40 -0.75 16.41 -0.88
N GLN A 41 -1.89 16.93 -1.32
CA GLN A 41 -3.22 16.47 -0.87
C GLN A 41 -3.83 15.44 -1.82
N ALA A 42 -3.01 14.83 -2.68
CA ALA A 42 -3.50 13.81 -3.59
C ALA A 42 -3.97 12.57 -2.81
N PRO A 43 -5.08 11.97 -3.18
CA PRO A 43 -5.54 10.76 -2.51
C PRO A 43 -4.52 9.63 -2.68
N ILE A 44 -4.23 8.89 -1.61
CA ILE A 44 -3.27 7.77 -1.54
C ILE A 44 -3.57 6.70 -2.59
N GLY A 45 -4.77 6.66 -3.13
CA GLY A 45 -5.16 5.77 -4.22
C GLY A 45 -6.63 5.93 -4.57
N ARG A 46 -6.95 5.65 -5.84
CA ARG A 46 -8.31 5.76 -6.38
C ARG A 46 -8.97 4.38 -6.59
N SER A 47 -8.25 3.31 -6.29
CA SER A 47 -8.69 1.94 -6.53
C SER A 47 -8.99 1.22 -5.22
N PRO A 48 -10.00 0.32 -5.16
CA PRO A 48 -10.23 -0.55 -4.01
C PRO A 48 -9.04 -1.45 -3.64
N ARG A 49 -8.04 -1.57 -4.53
CA ARG A 49 -6.81 -2.34 -4.30
C ARG A 49 -5.72 -1.54 -3.61
N SER A 50 -5.83 -0.20 -3.60
CA SER A 50 -4.91 0.66 -2.86
C SER A 50 -5.24 0.57 -1.37
N ASN A 51 -4.25 0.24 -0.56
CA ASN A 51 -4.40 0.06 0.89
C ASN A 51 -3.11 0.45 1.62
N PRO A 52 -3.15 0.62 2.96
CA PRO A 52 -1.98 1.00 3.75
C PRO A 52 -0.77 0.08 3.56
N ALA A 53 -0.99 -1.24 3.44
CA ALA A 53 0.09 -2.20 3.25
C ALA A 53 0.81 -2.04 1.90
N THR A 54 0.08 -1.68 0.82
CA THR A 54 0.69 -1.44 -0.49
C THR A 54 1.39 -0.09 -0.56
N TYR A 55 0.81 0.94 0.02
CA TYR A 55 1.37 2.29 0.04
C TYR A 55 2.69 2.36 0.80
N SER A 56 2.75 1.76 1.99
CA SER A 56 3.97 1.67 2.80
C SER A 56 5.01 0.69 2.28
N ASN A 57 4.70 -0.02 1.20
CA ASN A 57 5.52 -1.11 0.64
C ASN A 57 5.81 -2.27 1.63
N VAL A 58 5.10 -2.34 2.74
CA VAL A 58 5.24 -3.46 3.70
C VAL A 58 4.68 -4.76 3.12
N PHE A 59 3.70 -4.67 2.24
CA PHE A 59 3.08 -5.84 1.60
C PHE A 59 4.07 -6.66 0.76
N SER A 60 5.08 -6.01 0.18
CA SER A 60 6.13 -6.71 -0.56
C SER A 60 6.95 -7.64 0.34
N ASP A 61 7.27 -7.20 1.55
CA ASP A 61 8.02 -8.00 2.53
C ASP A 61 7.13 -9.10 3.12
N ILE A 62 5.85 -8.82 3.38
CA ILE A 62 4.88 -9.83 3.82
C ILE A 62 4.76 -10.96 2.79
N ARG A 63 4.67 -10.64 1.49
CA ARG A 63 4.60 -11.66 0.43
C ARG A 63 5.85 -12.54 0.36
N LYS A 64 7.05 -11.96 0.54
CA LYS A 64 8.31 -12.70 0.61
C LYS A 64 8.35 -13.62 1.83
N LEU A 65 7.81 -13.15 2.96
CA LEU A 65 7.69 -13.98 4.16
C LEU A 65 6.78 -15.18 3.92
N PHE A 66 5.62 -15.00 3.28
CA PHE A 66 4.72 -16.10 2.94
C PHE A 66 5.35 -17.06 1.94
N GLU A 67 6.13 -16.59 0.96
CA GLU A 67 6.91 -17.45 0.05
C GLU A 67 7.89 -18.32 0.81
N SER A 68 8.49 -17.85 1.91
CA SER A 68 9.46 -18.59 2.71
C SER A 68 8.84 -19.63 3.65
N THR A 69 7.51 -19.69 3.76
CA THR A 69 6.84 -20.69 4.60
C THR A 69 6.99 -22.10 4.01
N PRO A 70 7.11 -23.15 4.86
CA PRO A 70 7.23 -24.53 4.38
C PRO A 70 6.11 -24.95 3.42
N ASP A 71 4.87 -24.58 3.74
CA ASP A 71 3.71 -24.91 2.89
C ASP A 71 3.80 -24.27 1.50
N ALA A 72 4.26 -23.03 1.42
CA ALA A 72 4.45 -22.34 0.15
C ALA A 72 5.59 -22.97 -0.67
N GLN A 73 6.69 -23.34 -0.01
CA GLN A 73 7.83 -23.98 -0.66
C GLN A 73 7.49 -25.37 -1.22
N ILE A 74 6.78 -26.20 -0.45
CA ILE A 74 6.31 -27.52 -0.89
C ILE A 74 5.41 -27.41 -2.12
N ARG A 75 4.56 -26.39 -2.18
CA ARG A 75 3.64 -26.13 -3.30
C ARG A 75 4.28 -25.35 -4.45
N GLY A 76 5.53 -24.89 -4.32
CA GLY A 76 6.23 -24.07 -5.30
C GLY A 76 5.64 -22.67 -5.46
N PHE A 77 4.99 -22.13 -4.42
CA PHE A 77 4.36 -20.82 -4.45
C PHE A 77 5.40 -19.71 -4.27
N LYS A 78 5.47 -18.79 -5.22
CA LYS A 78 6.32 -17.61 -5.19
C LYS A 78 5.58 -16.38 -4.61
N ALA A 79 6.32 -15.33 -4.24
CA ALA A 79 5.74 -14.09 -3.70
C ALA A 79 4.62 -13.49 -4.58
N GLY A 80 4.68 -13.71 -5.89
CA GLY A 80 3.62 -13.31 -6.82
C GLY A 80 2.29 -13.98 -6.55
N ARG A 81 2.27 -15.22 -6.03
CA ARG A 81 1.05 -15.94 -5.67
C ARG A 81 0.26 -15.24 -4.58
N PHE A 82 0.95 -14.59 -3.65
CA PHE A 82 0.37 -13.83 -2.54
C PHE A 82 0.03 -12.39 -2.89
N SER A 83 0.09 -12.02 -4.18
CA SER A 83 -0.32 -10.72 -4.67
C SER A 83 -1.75 -10.77 -5.19
N PHE A 84 -2.62 -9.90 -4.68
CA PHE A 84 -3.98 -9.75 -5.23
C PHE A 84 -4.01 -9.02 -6.59
N ASN A 85 -2.88 -8.49 -7.08
CA ASN A 85 -2.77 -7.85 -8.39
C ASN A 85 -2.33 -8.82 -9.51
N VAL A 86 -1.71 -9.94 -9.16
CA VAL A 86 -1.15 -10.90 -10.10
C VAL A 86 -2.07 -12.12 -10.24
N LYS A 87 -2.23 -12.64 -11.45
CA LYS A 87 -2.99 -13.87 -11.72
C LYS A 87 -2.34 -15.07 -11.00
N GLY A 88 -3.16 -16.07 -10.68
CA GLY A 88 -2.74 -17.34 -10.09
C GLY A 88 -3.12 -17.50 -8.63
N GLY A 89 -2.91 -16.49 -7.76
CA GLY A 89 -3.28 -16.56 -6.36
C GLY A 89 -4.52 -15.76 -5.98
N ARG A 90 -4.90 -14.79 -6.79
CA ARG A 90 -6.06 -13.94 -6.56
C ARG A 90 -7.38 -14.61 -6.98
N CYS A 91 -8.48 -14.13 -6.44
CA CYS A 91 -9.81 -14.43 -6.97
C CYS A 91 -9.95 -13.82 -8.38
N GLU A 92 -10.27 -14.62 -9.38
CA GLU A 92 -10.39 -14.13 -10.78
C GLU A 92 -11.71 -13.40 -11.02
N GLU A 93 -12.78 -13.68 -10.27
CA GLU A 93 -14.06 -12.97 -10.34
C GLU A 93 -13.90 -11.47 -10.04
N CYS A 94 -13.39 -11.14 -8.87
CA CYS A 94 -13.14 -9.73 -8.46
C CYS A 94 -11.74 -9.24 -8.85
N ARG A 95 -10.93 -10.07 -9.50
CA ARG A 95 -9.54 -9.78 -9.88
C ARG A 95 -8.69 -9.25 -8.72
N GLY A 96 -8.97 -9.76 -7.50
CA GLY A 96 -8.26 -9.38 -6.29
C GLY A 96 -8.74 -8.10 -5.59
N ALA A 97 -9.84 -7.50 -6.03
CA ALA A 97 -10.40 -6.33 -5.37
C ALA A 97 -11.16 -6.69 -4.07
N GLY A 98 -11.66 -7.93 -3.96
CA GLY A 98 -12.54 -8.36 -2.86
C GLY A 98 -13.99 -7.89 -3.02
N VAL A 99 -14.20 -6.92 -3.91
CA VAL A 99 -15.50 -6.34 -4.22
C VAL A 99 -15.73 -6.33 -5.71
N GLN A 100 -17.01 -6.31 -6.13
CA GLN A 100 -17.45 -6.06 -7.49
C GLN A 100 -17.98 -4.64 -7.54
N THR A 101 -17.55 -3.87 -8.55
CA THR A 101 -18.03 -2.51 -8.78
C THR A 101 -19.27 -2.58 -9.66
N ILE A 102 -20.35 -1.98 -9.21
CA ILE A 102 -21.56 -1.75 -10.00
C ILE A 102 -21.51 -0.29 -10.43
N GLU A 103 -21.18 -0.07 -11.72
CA GLU A 103 -21.13 1.26 -12.30
C GLU A 103 -22.55 1.81 -12.46
N MET A 104 -22.77 3.02 -11.99
CA MET A 104 -24.04 3.73 -12.13
C MET A 104 -23.83 5.01 -12.93
N ASN A 105 -24.59 5.19 -14.03
CA ASN A 105 -24.39 6.29 -14.99
C ASN A 105 -24.49 7.70 -14.38
N PHE A 106 -25.27 7.89 -13.31
CA PHE A 106 -25.52 9.21 -12.69
C PHE A 106 -25.29 9.24 -11.17
N LEU A 107 -24.88 8.13 -10.56
CA LEU A 107 -24.63 7.99 -9.14
C LEU A 107 -23.21 7.47 -8.91
N PRO A 108 -22.64 7.67 -7.72
CA PRO A 108 -21.36 7.05 -7.37
C PRO A 108 -21.43 5.53 -7.50
N ASP A 109 -20.32 4.93 -7.94
CA ASP A 109 -20.19 3.47 -8.05
C ASP A 109 -20.47 2.78 -6.72
N VAL A 110 -21.20 1.66 -6.79
CA VAL A 110 -21.51 0.83 -5.63
C VAL A 110 -20.55 -0.36 -5.59
N TYR A 111 -19.95 -0.58 -4.42
CA TYR A 111 -19.05 -1.71 -4.18
C TYR A 111 -19.77 -2.80 -3.39
N VAL A 112 -19.93 -3.96 -4.01
CA VAL A 112 -20.58 -5.14 -3.40
C VAL A 112 -19.54 -6.21 -3.15
N THR A 113 -19.58 -6.85 -1.98
CA THR A 113 -18.66 -7.95 -1.65
C THR A 113 -18.71 -9.06 -2.70
N CYS A 114 -17.55 -9.48 -3.19
CA CYS A 114 -17.47 -10.55 -4.17
C CYS A 114 -18.01 -11.87 -3.61
N LYS A 115 -19.03 -12.44 -4.25
CA LYS A 115 -19.67 -13.69 -3.81
C LYS A 115 -18.74 -14.91 -3.93
N ALA A 116 -17.86 -14.93 -4.94
CA ALA A 116 -16.96 -16.06 -5.19
C ALA A 116 -15.88 -16.22 -4.11
N CYS A 117 -15.30 -15.12 -3.61
CA CYS A 117 -14.28 -15.18 -2.57
C CYS A 117 -14.76 -14.68 -1.21
N GLY A 118 -16.00 -14.26 -1.05
CA GLY A 118 -16.50 -13.72 0.21
C GLY A 118 -15.75 -12.47 0.71
N GLY A 119 -15.11 -11.70 -0.20
CA GLY A 119 -14.31 -10.54 0.17
C GLY A 119 -12.82 -10.84 0.40
N HIS A 120 -12.41 -12.10 0.45
CA HIS A 120 -11.03 -12.52 0.81
C HIS A 120 -9.96 -12.21 -0.25
N ARG A 121 -10.32 -11.74 -1.46
CA ARG A 121 -9.41 -11.34 -2.55
C ARG A 121 -8.61 -12.47 -3.20
N TYR A 122 -8.42 -13.61 -2.52
CA TYR A 122 -7.59 -14.75 -2.95
C TYR A 122 -8.42 -15.99 -3.26
N ASN A 123 -7.81 -16.91 -3.97
CA ASN A 123 -8.37 -18.24 -4.14
C ASN A 123 -8.09 -19.11 -2.89
N ARG A 124 -8.84 -20.21 -2.78
CA ARG A 124 -8.79 -21.12 -1.62
C ARG A 124 -7.39 -21.67 -1.38
N GLU A 125 -6.68 -22.09 -2.42
CA GLU A 125 -5.35 -22.69 -2.30
C GLU A 125 -4.32 -21.71 -1.69
N THR A 126 -4.39 -20.42 -2.03
CA THR A 126 -3.50 -19.39 -1.48
C THR A 126 -3.81 -19.14 0.00
N LEU A 127 -5.09 -19.21 0.39
CA LEU A 127 -5.53 -19.02 1.78
C LEU A 127 -5.19 -20.21 2.69
N GLU A 128 -4.88 -21.38 2.13
CA GLU A 128 -4.41 -22.53 2.91
C GLU A 128 -3.01 -22.34 3.49
N VAL A 129 -2.18 -21.51 2.84
CA VAL A 129 -0.83 -21.20 3.35
C VAL A 129 -0.92 -20.27 4.54
N LYS A 130 -0.29 -20.66 5.65
CA LYS A 130 -0.35 -19.92 6.91
C LYS A 130 1.05 -19.60 7.45
N TYR A 131 1.16 -18.42 8.05
CA TYR A 131 2.29 -18.00 8.86
C TYR A 131 1.80 -17.74 10.28
N LYS A 132 2.38 -18.40 11.29
CA LYS A 132 1.91 -18.33 12.70
C LYS A 132 0.39 -18.53 12.82
N GLY A 133 -0.18 -19.47 12.05
CA GLY A 133 -1.61 -19.79 12.08
C GLY A 133 -2.53 -18.82 11.33
N LYS A 134 -2.00 -17.74 10.73
CA LYS A 134 -2.75 -16.73 9.97
C LYS A 134 -2.44 -16.84 8.48
N ASN A 135 -3.45 -16.76 7.64
CA ASN A 135 -3.30 -16.69 6.19
C ASN A 135 -3.08 -15.23 5.74
N ILE A 136 -2.83 -15.02 4.43
CA ILE A 136 -2.54 -13.69 3.89
C ILE A 136 -3.71 -12.70 4.02
N ASP A 137 -4.94 -13.19 3.95
CA ASP A 137 -6.14 -12.36 4.13
C ASP A 137 -6.34 -11.98 5.60
N ASP A 138 -6.13 -12.92 6.54
CA ASP A 138 -6.14 -12.64 7.97
C ASP A 138 -5.14 -11.52 8.32
N VAL A 139 -3.95 -11.55 7.70
CA VAL A 139 -2.93 -10.52 7.90
C VAL A 139 -3.39 -9.16 7.35
N LEU A 140 -4.01 -9.14 6.16
CA LEU A 140 -4.55 -7.89 5.61
C LEU A 140 -5.69 -7.31 6.45
N ASN A 141 -6.43 -8.15 7.16
CA ASN A 141 -7.51 -7.73 8.06
C ASN A 141 -7.03 -7.35 9.47
N MET A 142 -5.75 -7.52 9.79
CA MET A 142 -5.17 -7.01 11.04
C MET A 142 -5.09 -5.49 11.03
N THR A 143 -5.30 -4.88 12.20
CA THR A 143 -4.91 -3.47 12.41
C THR A 143 -3.39 -3.35 12.42
N VAL A 144 -2.89 -2.14 12.14
CA VAL A 144 -1.45 -1.87 12.21
C VAL A 144 -0.90 -2.20 13.60
N ASN A 145 -1.63 -1.88 14.69
CA ASN A 145 -1.22 -2.22 16.05
C ASN A 145 -1.02 -3.74 16.24
N MET A 146 -2.01 -4.54 15.81
CA MET A 146 -1.91 -6.00 15.87
C MET A 146 -0.77 -6.54 15.00
N ALA A 147 -0.57 -5.95 13.82
CA ALA A 147 0.48 -6.36 12.90
C ALA A 147 1.89 -6.04 13.42
N VAL A 148 2.08 -4.92 14.12
CA VAL A 148 3.36 -4.59 14.79
C VAL A 148 3.76 -5.70 15.77
N GLU A 149 2.83 -6.15 16.61
CA GLU A 149 3.08 -7.24 17.57
C GLU A 149 3.28 -8.59 16.86
N PHE A 150 2.47 -8.89 15.86
CA PHE A 150 2.54 -10.15 15.10
C PHE A 150 3.87 -10.32 14.37
N PHE A 151 4.41 -9.25 13.79
CA PHE A 151 5.67 -9.22 13.06
C PHE A 151 6.87 -8.70 13.87
N ALA A 152 6.79 -8.66 15.21
CA ALA A 152 7.86 -8.17 16.08
C ALA A 152 9.24 -8.79 15.80
N ASN A 153 9.27 -10.07 15.38
CA ASN A 153 10.51 -10.81 15.10
C ASN A 153 11.05 -10.60 13.67
N ILE A 154 10.42 -9.74 12.86
CA ILE A 154 10.81 -9.50 11.46
C ILE A 154 11.11 -8.00 11.28
N PRO A 155 12.40 -7.59 11.44
CA PRO A 155 12.77 -6.17 11.47
C PRO A 155 12.29 -5.38 10.26
N SER A 156 12.39 -5.93 9.05
CA SER A 156 12.00 -5.26 7.79
C SER A 156 10.51 -4.89 7.73
N ILE A 157 9.65 -5.75 8.28
CA ILE A 157 8.20 -5.50 8.35
C ILE A 157 7.89 -4.62 9.56
N HIS A 158 8.47 -4.96 10.72
CA HIS A 158 8.21 -4.28 11.98
C HIS A 158 8.53 -2.77 11.90
N GLN A 159 9.68 -2.38 11.36
CA GLN A 159 10.07 -0.97 11.23
C GLN A 159 9.07 -0.15 10.40
N LYS A 160 8.60 -0.70 9.28
CA LYS A 160 7.62 -0.03 8.42
C LYS A 160 6.27 0.12 9.10
N LEU A 161 5.81 -0.93 9.81
CA LEU A 161 4.56 -0.89 10.56
C LEU A 161 4.64 0.05 11.76
N LYS A 162 5.79 0.06 12.44
CA LYS A 162 6.04 0.95 13.57
C LYS A 162 5.97 2.42 13.15
N ALA A 163 6.54 2.78 11.99
CA ALA A 163 6.45 4.14 11.45
C ALA A 163 4.97 4.56 11.22
N ILE A 164 4.12 3.66 10.71
CA ILE A 164 2.68 3.94 10.55
C ILE A 164 1.98 4.09 11.92
N GLN A 165 2.36 3.28 12.90
CA GLN A 165 1.83 3.36 14.25
C GLN A 165 2.22 4.68 14.93
N ASP A 166 3.48 5.10 14.80
CA ASP A 166 4.04 6.30 15.46
C ASP A 166 3.40 7.60 14.96
N VAL A 167 2.89 7.62 13.72
CA VAL A 167 2.07 8.75 13.23
C VAL A 167 0.60 8.67 13.64
N GLY A 168 0.23 7.74 14.52
CA GLY A 168 -1.13 7.64 15.06
C GLY A 168 -2.12 6.83 14.20
N LEU A 169 -1.66 6.14 13.14
CA LEU A 169 -2.50 5.34 12.24
C LEU A 169 -2.62 3.85 12.64
N GLY A 170 -2.31 3.53 13.89
CA GLY A 170 -2.32 2.17 14.41
C GLY A 170 -3.66 1.44 14.34
N TYR A 171 -4.76 2.17 14.28
CA TYR A 171 -6.13 1.62 14.19
C TYR A 171 -6.54 1.19 12.78
N LEU A 172 -5.84 1.63 11.73
CA LEU A 172 -6.15 1.23 10.36
C LEU A 172 -5.88 -0.25 10.13
N THR A 173 -6.71 -0.91 9.32
CA THR A 173 -6.41 -2.26 8.87
C THR A 173 -5.47 -2.23 7.66
N LEU A 174 -4.53 -3.18 7.59
CA LEU A 174 -3.53 -3.22 6.52
C LEU A 174 -4.13 -3.27 5.12
N GLY A 175 -5.21 -4.01 4.96
CA GLY A 175 -5.91 -4.20 3.68
C GLY A 175 -7.08 -3.24 3.46
N GLN A 176 -7.30 -2.23 4.32
CA GLN A 176 -8.40 -1.28 4.18
C GLN A 176 -8.28 -0.52 2.85
N PRO A 177 -9.31 -0.52 2.00
CA PRO A 177 -9.29 0.26 0.77
C PRO A 177 -9.09 1.74 1.05
N CYS A 178 -8.16 2.40 0.35
CA CYS A 178 -7.92 3.84 0.53
C CYS A 178 -9.14 4.70 0.18
N THR A 179 -10.05 4.19 -0.64
CA THR A 179 -11.34 4.84 -0.94
C THR A 179 -12.27 4.97 0.27
N THR A 180 -12.04 4.20 1.34
CA THR A 180 -12.80 4.29 2.60
C THR A 180 -12.16 5.22 3.62
N LEU A 181 -10.96 5.73 3.34
CA LEU A 181 -10.28 6.69 4.20
C LEU A 181 -10.82 8.09 3.91
N SER A 182 -11.20 8.81 4.97
CA SER A 182 -11.62 10.20 4.85
C SER A 182 -10.45 11.08 4.38
N VAL A 183 -10.74 12.16 3.64
CA VAL A 183 -9.75 13.15 3.18
C VAL A 183 -8.93 13.71 4.36
N SER A 184 -9.51 13.79 5.56
CA SER A 184 -8.81 14.23 6.78
C SER A 184 -7.60 13.36 7.16
N TYR A 185 -7.53 12.10 6.72
CA TYR A 185 -6.40 11.20 6.99
C TYR A 185 -5.27 11.34 5.96
N THR A 186 -5.52 11.95 4.82
CA THR A 186 -4.47 12.21 3.81
C THR A 186 -3.55 13.36 4.20
N HIS A 187 -3.90 14.14 5.25
CA HIS A 187 -3.07 15.22 5.79
C HIS A 187 -2.03 14.76 6.82
N LEU A 188 -2.07 13.50 7.26
CA LEU A 188 -1.03 12.94 8.12
C LEU A 188 0.18 12.58 7.25
N THR A 189 1.09 13.53 7.14
CA THR A 189 2.39 13.30 6.48
C THR A 189 3.24 12.39 7.36
N LEU A 190 3.64 11.28 6.81
CA LEU A 190 4.69 10.46 7.41
C LEU A 190 6.00 11.27 7.39
N PRO A 191 6.72 11.37 8.50
CA PRO A 191 8.02 12.04 8.54
C PRO A 191 9.07 11.35 7.66
#